data_6f18b2dad8c956df66c3041bfa01bbc1
#
_entry.id   6f18b2dad8c956df66c3041bfa01bbc1
#
_cell.length_a   1.000
_cell.length_b   1.000
_cell.length_c   1.000
_cell.angle_alpha   90.00
_cell.angle_beta   90.00
_cell.angle_gamma   90.00
#
_symmetry.space_group_name_H-M   'P 1'
#
loop_
_entity.id
_entity.type
_entity.pdbx_description
1 polymer ?
#
loop_
_entity_poly.entity_id
_entity_poly.type
_entity_poly.pdbx_seq_one_letter_code
_entity_poly.pdbx_strand_id
1 'polypeptide(L)'
;MAIVDGLDEAEDSLVAPVDRPIDPDEFFARNAFRIIYQTNNFFLPQLRDLIDRGEVLNLRPEYQRRLRWNATQKSRLIESLLLNIPIPPVFLYESDAARYEVMDGQQRLNTVREFIAGDYALTGLQVLRPLNGIRYSRCPPRIKRALDRSTISAIVLLLESDPATSGAISIADIRRIVFDRLNTGGTRLNPQEIRNAIYPGHFNQALVEISRFRPFTDVFEIPAYTETDPSEYYENEHRQKNTLYATMADCQLILRYFALRDQENIRGSMRSMLDRAMQNRINISAEDAAAEKQEFETRFALLFQLFDERPFRLPPDEPGPFSSNYWVPRASS
;
A
#
# COMPACT_ATOMS: atom_id res chain seq x y z
N MET A 1 19.86 -19.99 -16.72
CA MET A 1 18.72 -20.52 -15.99
C MET A 1 19.25 -21.30 -14.81
N ALA A 2 18.89 -20.96 -13.62
CA ALA A 2 19.37 -21.43 -12.31
C ALA A 2 20.61 -20.68 -11.76
N ILE A 3 20.39 -19.57 -11.05
CA ILE A 3 21.16 -19.04 -9.89
C ILE A 3 20.41 -17.80 -9.31
N VAL A 4 19.11 -17.85 -9.12
CA VAL A 4 18.37 -16.80 -8.39
C VAL A 4 17.33 -17.38 -7.42
N ASP A 5 17.14 -18.69 -7.40
CA ASP A 5 16.11 -19.34 -6.55
C ASP A 5 16.53 -19.57 -5.08
N GLY A 6 17.65 -19.02 -4.62
CA GLY A 6 18.20 -19.31 -3.29
C GLY A 6 18.27 -18.15 -2.30
N LEU A 7 17.72 -16.97 -2.60
CA LEU A 7 17.94 -15.80 -1.73
C LEU A 7 16.70 -15.27 -0.99
N ASP A 8 15.54 -15.87 -1.17
CA ASP A 8 14.30 -15.30 -0.62
C ASP A 8 13.66 -16.06 0.56
N GLU A 9 14.23 -17.15 1.02
CA GLU A 9 13.65 -17.95 2.13
C GLU A 9 14.46 -17.98 3.43
N ALA A 10 15.37 -17.03 3.65
CA ALA A 10 15.83 -16.81 5.01
C ALA A 10 14.74 -16.03 5.75
N GLU A 11 13.87 -16.73 6.45
CA GLU A 11 13.04 -16.17 7.52
C GLU A 11 13.96 -15.38 8.44
N ASP A 12 13.99 -14.05 8.23
CA ASP A 12 14.68 -13.12 9.12
C ASP A 12 13.87 -13.13 10.42
N SER A 13 14.24 -14.00 11.35
CA SER A 13 13.64 -14.05 12.66
C SER A 13 13.82 -12.68 13.30
N LEU A 14 12.71 -12.00 13.61
CA LEU A 14 12.67 -10.71 14.29
C LEU A 14 13.29 -10.76 15.71
N VAL A 15 13.88 -11.89 16.08
CA VAL A 15 14.51 -12.14 17.38
C VAL A 15 15.99 -12.37 17.16
N ALA A 16 16.84 -11.58 17.83
CA ALA A 16 18.27 -11.81 17.88
C ALA A 16 18.57 -13.24 18.33
N PRO A 17 19.61 -13.92 17.78
CA PRO A 17 19.97 -15.26 18.19
C PRO A 17 20.28 -15.28 19.68
N VAL A 18 19.52 -16.08 20.42
CA VAL A 18 19.67 -16.23 21.87
C VAL A 18 20.37 -17.55 22.14
N ASP A 19 21.55 -17.49 22.73
CA ASP A 19 22.41 -18.65 23.07
C ASP A 19 21.91 -19.48 24.26
N ARG A 20 20.72 -19.23 24.79
CA ARG A 20 20.12 -20.03 25.87
C ARG A 20 18.71 -20.47 25.48
N PRO A 21 18.31 -21.72 25.80
CA PRO A 21 16.93 -22.13 25.65
C PRO A 21 16.05 -21.22 26.52
N ILE A 22 15.26 -20.38 25.86
CA ILE A 22 14.31 -19.50 26.54
C ILE A 22 13.10 -20.36 26.90
N ASP A 23 12.69 -20.29 28.17
CA ASP A 23 11.42 -20.88 28.59
C ASP A 23 10.28 -20.21 27.78
N PRO A 24 9.48 -20.99 27.04
CA PRO A 24 8.38 -20.44 26.23
C PRO A 24 7.36 -19.64 27.05
N ASP A 25 7.09 -20.04 28.29
CA ASP A 25 6.14 -19.34 29.17
C ASP A 25 6.72 -17.99 29.60
N GLU A 26 8.01 -17.94 29.98
CA GLU A 26 8.68 -16.70 30.34
C GLU A 26 8.81 -15.76 29.13
N PHE A 27 9.11 -16.33 27.93
CA PHE A 27 9.15 -15.56 26.70
C PHE A 27 7.79 -14.98 26.35
N PHE A 28 6.72 -15.79 26.43
CA PHE A 28 5.35 -15.33 26.18
C PHE A 28 4.96 -14.21 27.14
N ALA A 29 5.23 -14.38 28.45
CA ALA A 29 4.90 -13.39 29.46
C ALA A 29 5.62 -12.03 29.24
N ARG A 30 6.88 -12.06 28.76
CA ARG A 30 7.69 -10.85 28.52
C ARG A 30 7.44 -10.18 27.18
N ASN A 31 7.03 -10.96 26.16
CA ASN A 31 6.91 -10.50 24.77
C ASN A 31 5.46 -10.51 24.27
N ALA A 32 4.50 -10.87 25.10
CA ALA A 32 3.08 -10.82 24.75
C ALA A 32 2.63 -9.37 24.65
N PHE A 33 2.66 -8.81 23.46
CA PHE A 33 1.97 -7.56 23.20
C PHE A 33 0.46 -7.82 23.15
N ARG A 34 -0.29 -6.95 23.82
CA ARG A 34 -1.74 -7.06 23.87
C ARG A 34 -2.37 -6.18 22.82
N ILE A 35 -3.00 -6.80 21.83
CA ILE A 35 -3.84 -6.08 20.88
C ILE A 35 -5.24 -5.99 21.48
N ILE A 36 -5.70 -4.78 21.73
CA ILE A 36 -7.09 -4.52 22.07
C ILE A 36 -7.83 -4.23 20.78
N TYR A 37 -8.96 -4.87 20.59
CA TYR A 37 -9.80 -4.59 19.44
C TYR A 37 -11.26 -4.43 19.84
N GLN A 38 -11.97 -3.61 19.08
CA GLN A 38 -13.40 -3.44 19.19
C GLN A 38 -14.05 -3.60 17.82
N THR A 39 -15.30 -4.07 17.81
CA THR A 39 -16.07 -4.21 16.57
C THR A 39 -17.11 -3.13 16.50
N ASN A 40 -17.09 -2.34 15.45
CA ASN A 40 -18.04 -1.28 15.16
C ASN A 40 -18.77 -1.59 13.85
N ASN A 41 -20.05 -1.19 13.75
CA ASN A 41 -20.81 -1.27 12.52
C ASN A 41 -21.14 0.15 12.06
N PHE A 42 -20.69 0.52 10.89
CA PHE A 42 -20.92 1.84 10.32
C PHE A 42 -21.97 1.77 9.21
N PHE A 43 -23.01 2.61 9.28
CA PHE A 43 -23.92 2.80 8.17
C PHE A 43 -23.19 3.43 6.97
N LEU A 44 -23.60 3.07 5.74
CA LEU A 44 -22.91 3.56 4.55
C LEU A 44 -22.86 5.10 4.45
N PRO A 45 -23.93 5.87 4.75
CA PRO A 45 -23.83 7.33 4.77
C PRO A 45 -22.84 7.86 5.82
N GLN A 46 -22.82 7.24 7.00
CA GLN A 46 -21.87 7.60 8.05
C GLN A 46 -20.42 7.35 7.61
N LEU A 47 -20.15 6.20 6.98
CA LEU A 47 -18.81 5.89 6.43
C LEU A 47 -18.35 6.94 5.41
N ARG A 48 -19.24 7.29 4.50
CA ARG A 48 -18.94 8.34 3.52
C ARG A 48 -18.55 9.64 4.22
N ASP A 49 -19.36 10.10 5.18
CA ASP A 49 -19.10 11.37 5.88
C ASP A 49 -17.78 11.33 6.66
N LEU A 50 -17.42 10.19 7.29
CA LEU A 50 -16.14 10.01 7.97
C LEU A 50 -14.95 10.06 7.01
N ILE A 51 -15.11 9.48 5.83
CA ILE A 51 -14.06 9.47 4.79
C ILE A 51 -13.92 10.86 4.18
N ASP A 52 -15.03 11.52 3.82
CA ASP A 52 -14.98 12.82 3.14
C ASP A 52 -14.42 13.93 4.05
N ARG A 53 -14.54 13.81 5.37
CA ARG A 53 -13.88 14.72 6.32
C ARG A 53 -12.36 14.54 6.37
N GLY A 54 -11.85 13.37 5.96
CA GLY A 54 -10.40 13.09 5.89
C GLY A 54 -9.64 13.03 7.22
N GLU A 55 -10.12 13.73 8.24
CA GLU A 55 -9.49 13.81 9.56
C GLU A 55 -9.78 12.59 10.43
N VAL A 56 -10.95 11.97 10.26
CA VAL A 56 -11.43 10.87 11.11
C VAL A 56 -11.07 9.52 10.52
N LEU A 57 -11.34 9.31 9.22
CA LEU A 57 -11.05 8.06 8.53
C LEU A 57 -10.22 8.34 7.28
N ASN A 58 -8.93 8.11 7.39
CA ASN A 58 -8.01 8.31 6.29
C ASN A 58 -7.89 7.04 5.43
N LEU A 59 -8.40 7.09 4.22
CA LEU A 59 -8.27 6.00 3.24
C LEU A 59 -6.85 5.88 2.68
N ARG A 60 -6.01 6.90 2.81
CA ARG A 60 -4.65 6.99 2.25
C ARG A 60 -4.57 6.50 0.80
N PRO A 61 -5.27 7.15 -0.13
CA PRO A 61 -5.32 6.70 -1.52
C PRO A 61 -3.95 6.69 -2.21
N GLU A 62 -3.00 7.50 -1.72
CA GLU A 62 -1.71 7.71 -2.36
C GLU A 62 -0.69 6.60 -2.08
N TYR A 63 -0.80 5.88 -0.96
CA TYR A 63 0.21 4.94 -0.47
C TYR A 63 -0.15 3.48 -0.61
N GLN A 64 -1.44 3.20 -0.83
CA GLN A 64 -1.93 1.84 -0.93
C GLN A 64 -2.19 1.48 -2.39
N ARG A 65 -2.43 0.24 -2.70
CA ARG A 65 -2.66 -0.38 -4.01
C ARG A 65 -2.98 0.58 -5.16
N ARG A 66 -2.13 0.59 -6.16
CA ARG A 66 -2.42 1.21 -7.47
C ARG A 66 -3.42 0.39 -8.29
N LEU A 67 -3.52 -0.92 -8.04
CA LEU A 67 -4.57 -1.76 -8.61
C LEU A 67 -5.88 -1.49 -7.90
N ARG A 68 -6.79 -0.83 -8.59
CA ARG A 68 -8.14 -0.55 -8.12
C ARG A 68 -9.12 -1.58 -8.66
N TRP A 69 -10.19 -1.80 -7.90
CA TRP A 69 -11.30 -2.59 -8.37
C TRP A 69 -11.90 -1.97 -9.64
N ASN A 70 -12.18 -2.82 -10.64
CA ASN A 70 -12.91 -2.40 -11.82
C ASN A 70 -14.40 -2.17 -11.50
N ALA A 71 -15.13 -1.53 -12.43
CA ALA A 71 -16.53 -1.18 -12.24
C ALA A 71 -17.42 -2.38 -11.89
N THR A 72 -17.13 -3.56 -12.43
CA THR A 72 -17.89 -4.79 -12.14
C THR A 72 -17.64 -5.28 -10.72
N GLN A 73 -16.39 -5.26 -10.24
CA GLN A 73 -16.07 -5.65 -8.86
C GLN A 73 -16.71 -4.69 -7.86
N LYS A 74 -16.63 -3.38 -8.11
CA LYS A 74 -17.30 -2.35 -7.31
C LYS A 74 -18.82 -2.60 -7.27
N SER A 75 -19.43 -2.84 -8.42
CA SER A 75 -20.88 -3.07 -8.52
C SER A 75 -21.33 -4.33 -7.78
N ARG A 76 -20.54 -5.40 -7.80
CA ARG A 76 -20.83 -6.64 -7.06
C ARG A 76 -20.81 -6.43 -5.55
N LEU A 77 -19.93 -5.57 -5.03
CA LEU A 77 -19.96 -5.22 -3.60
C LEU A 77 -21.28 -4.52 -3.24
N ILE A 78 -21.72 -3.54 -4.05
CA ILE A 78 -23.00 -2.84 -3.83
C ILE A 78 -24.17 -3.82 -3.93
N GLU A 79 -24.15 -4.76 -4.89
CA GLU A 79 -25.14 -5.83 -4.99
C GLU A 79 -25.17 -6.71 -3.73
N SER A 80 -24.00 -7.09 -3.20
CA SER A 80 -23.89 -7.87 -1.97
C SER A 80 -24.49 -7.14 -0.76
N LEU A 81 -24.21 -5.84 -0.63
CA LEU A 81 -24.81 -5.01 0.44
C LEU A 81 -26.33 -4.93 0.33
N LEU A 82 -26.87 -4.76 -0.88
CA LEU A 82 -28.32 -4.74 -1.12
C LEU A 82 -28.98 -6.08 -0.83
N LEU A 83 -28.32 -7.18 -1.11
CA LEU A 83 -28.77 -8.55 -0.86
C LEU A 83 -28.50 -9.01 0.59
N ASN A 84 -27.92 -8.13 1.41
CA ASN A 84 -27.48 -8.47 2.78
C ASN A 84 -26.57 -9.71 2.86
N ILE A 85 -25.74 -9.91 1.82
CA ILE A 85 -24.73 -10.97 1.82
C ILE A 85 -23.58 -10.53 2.74
N PRO A 86 -23.15 -11.39 3.67
CA PRO A 86 -22.02 -11.07 4.55
C PRO A 86 -20.77 -10.72 3.75
N ILE A 87 -20.19 -9.59 4.06
CA ILE A 87 -18.88 -9.16 3.50
C ILE A 87 -17.83 -9.20 4.62
N PRO A 88 -16.56 -9.48 4.29
CA PRO A 88 -15.50 -9.44 5.29
C PRO A 88 -15.43 -8.06 5.97
N PRO A 89 -15.18 -7.99 7.28
CA PRO A 89 -15.02 -6.73 7.97
C PRO A 89 -13.82 -5.95 7.45
N VAL A 90 -13.87 -4.62 7.54
CA VAL A 90 -12.70 -3.77 7.33
C VAL A 90 -11.86 -3.71 8.61
N PHE A 91 -10.56 -3.57 8.48
CA PHE A 91 -9.66 -3.42 9.61
C PHE A 91 -9.14 -1.99 9.67
N LEU A 92 -9.32 -1.38 10.81
CA LEU A 92 -8.90 -0.01 11.10
C LEU A 92 -7.89 -0.02 12.24
N TYR A 93 -6.95 0.90 12.21
CA TYR A 93 -6.04 1.19 13.30
C TYR A 93 -6.38 2.57 13.86
N GLU A 94 -6.59 2.68 15.16
CA GLU A 94 -6.77 3.97 15.82
C GLU A 94 -5.40 4.54 16.15
N SER A 95 -4.99 5.54 15.35
CA SER A 95 -3.67 6.18 15.49
C SER A 95 -3.66 7.28 16.54
N ASP A 96 -4.81 7.87 16.82
CA ASP A 96 -5.06 8.89 17.84
C ASP A 96 -6.56 8.86 18.17
N ALA A 97 -6.99 9.49 19.24
CA ALA A 97 -8.38 9.48 19.67
C ALA A 97 -9.35 9.80 18.52
N ALA A 98 -10.18 8.83 18.17
CA ALA A 98 -11.15 8.89 17.06
C ALA A 98 -10.55 9.17 15.68
N ARG A 99 -9.27 8.89 15.45
CA ARG A 99 -8.62 8.95 14.14
C ARG A 99 -8.24 7.54 13.68
N TYR A 100 -8.79 7.14 12.56
CA TYR A 100 -8.65 5.78 12.04
C TYR A 100 -7.85 5.75 10.74
N GLU A 101 -6.93 4.81 10.67
CA GLU A 101 -6.21 4.47 9.46
C GLU A 101 -6.66 3.11 8.95
N VAL A 102 -6.91 3.00 7.65
CA VAL A 102 -7.34 1.73 7.06
C VAL A 102 -6.16 0.77 6.93
N MET A 103 -6.26 -0.39 7.59
CA MET A 103 -5.31 -1.50 7.44
C MET A 103 -5.73 -2.47 6.35
N ASP A 104 -7.00 -2.88 6.32
CA ASP A 104 -7.58 -3.67 5.24
C ASP A 104 -9.01 -3.20 4.94
N GLY A 105 -9.44 -3.40 3.69
CA GLY A 105 -10.76 -3.04 3.22
C GLY A 105 -10.85 -1.69 2.52
N GLN A 106 -9.73 -1.05 2.18
CA GLN A 106 -9.70 0.22 1.48
C GLN A 106 -10.56 0.22 0.20
N GLN A 107 -10.45 -0.83 -0.62
CA GLN A 107 -11.23 -0.94 -1.86
C GLN A 107 -12.74 -1.00 -1.59
N ARG A 108 -13.14 -1.67 -0.51
CA ARG A 108 -14.55 -1.74 -0.07
C ARG A 108 -15.07 -0.36 0.36
N LEU A 109 -14.30 0.34 1.20
CA LEU A 109 -14.63 1.68 1.67
C LEU A 109 -14.71 2.69 0.54
N ASN A 110 -13.69 2.68 -0.35
CA ASN A 110 -13.65 3.57 -1.50
C ASN A 110 -14.81 3.31 -2.48
N THR A 111 -15.15 2.04 -2.71
CA THR A 111 -16.29 1.65 -3.55
C THR A 111 -17.60 2.23 -3.04
N VAL A 112 -17.84 2.17 -1.73
CA VAL A 112 -19.03 2.73 -1.11
C VAL A 112 -19.07 4.25 -1.24
N ARG A 113 -17.93 4.91 -0.94
CA ARG A 113 -17.81 6.36 -1.07
C ARG A 113 -18.11 6.81 -2.50
N GLU A 114 -17.42 6.24 -3.48
CA GLU A 114 -17.59 6.58 -4.90
C GLU A 114 -19.02 6.32 -5.40
N PHE A 115 -19.64 5.22 -4.97
CA PHE A 115 -21.02 4.96 -5.39
C PHE A 115 -22.00 5.98 -4.82
N ILE A 116 -21.91 6.31 -3.54
CA ILE A 116 -22.79 7.29 -2.90
C ILE A 116 -22.54 8.70 -3.45
N ALA A 117 -21.28 9.03 -3.80
CA ALA A 117 -20.96 10.27 -4.50
C ALA A 117 -21.54 10.32 -5.92
N GLY A 118 -21.86 9.17 -6.51
CA GLY A 118 -22.41 9.06 -7.85
C GLY A 118 -21.36 9.00 -8.95
N ASP A 119 -20.12 8.66 -8.61
CA ASP A 119 -18.97 8.66 -9.53
C ASP A 119 -19.10 7.59 -10.62
N TYR A 120 -19.77 6.47 -10.33
CA TYR A 120 -19.99 5.42 -11.31
C TYR A 120 -21.43 4.87 -11.30
N ALA A 121 -21.80 4.21 -12.41
CA ALA A 121 -23.06 3.47 -12.53
C ALA A 121 -22.81 1.97 -12.31
N LEU A 122 -23.76 1.28 -11.72
CA LEU A 122 -23.70 -0.17 -11.50
C LEU A 122 -23.60 -0.90 -12.85
N THR A 123 -22.76 -1.94 -12.89
CA THR A 123 -22.56 -2.76 -14.10
C THR A 123 -22.21 -4.20 -13.74
N GLY A 124 -22.58 -5.14 -14.61
CA GLY A 124 -22.24 -6.56 -14.44
C GLY A 124 -22.90 -7.23 -13.23
N LEU A 125 -24.06 -6.70 -12.77
CA LEU A 125 -24.85 -7.31 -11.71
C LEU A 125 -25.44 -8.63 -12.14
N GLN A 126 -25.42 -9.61 -11.27
CA GLN A 126 -25.87 -10.97 -11.57
C GLN A 126 -27.31 -11.23 -11.13
N VAL A 127 -27.71 -10.71 -9.98
CA VAL A 127 -29.01 -10.91 -9.36
C VAL A 127 -29.89 -9.68 -9.59
N LEU A 128 -29.43 -8.49 -9.24
CA LEU A 128 -30.19 -7.25 -9.36
C LEU A 128 -29.96 -6.57 -10.74
N ARG A 129 -30.03 -7.36 -11.82
CA ARG A 129 -29.78 -6.90 -13.20
C ARG A 129 -30.48 -5.61 -13.60
N PRO A 130 -31.76 -5.35 -13.17
CA PRO A 130 -32.43 -4.10 -13.50
C PRO A 130 -31.75 -2.82 -12.96
N LEU A 131 -30.79 -2.96 -12.03
CA LEU A 131 -30.00 -1.83 -11.50
C LEU A 131 -28.77 -1.53 -12.35
N ASN A 132 -28.43 -2.32 -13.38
CA ASN A 132 -27.34 -1.98 -14.27
C ASN A 132 -27.60 -0.64 -14.97
N GLY A 133 -26.56 0.20 -15.05
CA GLY A 133 -26.63 1.55 -15.59
C GLY A 133 -27.17 2.61 -14.59
N ILE A 134 -27.55 2.22 -13.39
CA ILE A 134 -28.11 3.13 -12.39
C ILE A 134 -26.99 3.66 -11.48
N ARG A 135 -26.92 4.99 -11.33
CA ARG A 135 -26.11 5.68 -10.33
C ARG A 135 -26.90 5.86 -9.04
N TYR A 136 -26.21 6.05 -7.91
CA TYR A 136 -26.86 6.24 -6.61
C TYR A 136 -27.93 7.34 -6.62
N SER A 137 -27.68 8.49 -7.27
CA SER A 137 -28.66 9.59 -7.38
C SER A 137 -29.96 9.19 -8.05
N ARG A 138 -29.92 8.21 -8.97
CA ARG A 138 -31.08 7.69 -9.71
C ARG A 138 -31.66 6.41 -9.13
N CYS A 139 -31.13 5.91 -8.02
CA CYS A 139 -31.71 4.74 -7.36
C CYS A 139 -33.16 4.97 -6.91
N PRO A 140 -34.03 4.00 -7.11
CA PRO A 140 -35.38 4.05 -6.56
C PRO A 140 -35.39 4.27 -5.05
N PRO A 141 -36.33 4.99 -4.47
CA PRO A 141 -36.32 5.34 -3.03
C PRO A 141 -36.23 4.13 -2.09
N ARG A 142 -36.79 2.98 -2.49
CA ARG A 142 -36.68 1.74 -1.71
C ARG A 142 -35.27 1.20 -1.67
N ILE A 143 -34.57 1.21 -2.81
CA ILE A 143 -33.18 0.78 -2.94
C ILE A 143 -32.24 1.71 -2.15
N LYS A 144 -32.48 3.01 -2.28
CA LYS A 144 -31.72 4.03 -1.54
C LYS A 144 -31.83 3.83 -0.03
N ARG A 145 -33.06 3.65 0.50
CA ARG A 145 -33.25 3.34 1.92
C ARG A 145 -32.61 2.00 2.34
N ALA A 146 -32.55 1.00 1.47
CA ALA A 146 -31.88 -0.26 1.77
C ALA A 146 -30.37 -0.03 1.93
N LEU A 147 -29.75 0.72 1.02
CA LEU A 147 -28.33 1.09 1.12
C LEU A 147 -28.03 1.93 2.37
N ASP A 148 -28.87 2.92 2.66
CA ASP A 148 -28.69 3.80 3.83
C ASP A 148 -28.73 3.04 5.16
N ARG A 149 -29.41 1.89 5.17
CA ARG A 149 -29.50 0.98 6.34
C ARG A 149 -28.47 -0.15 6.32
N SER A 150 -27.77 -0.34 5.20
CA SER A 150 -26.69 -1.32 5.13
C SER A 150 -25.50 -0.84 5.94
N THR A 151 -24.78 -1.80 6.53
CA THR A 151 -23.61 -1.51 7.36
C THR A 151 -22.39 -2.24 6.84
N ILE A 152 -21.23 -1.67 7.12
CA ILE A 152 -19.94 -2.35 7.03
C ILE A 152 -19.41 -2.53 8.46
N SER A 153 -19.08 -3.78 8.79
CA SER A 153 -18.42 -4.10 10.05
C SER A 153 -16.97 -3.69 9.98
N ALA A 154 -16.47 -3.04 11.02
CA ALA A 154 -15.09 -2.65 11.17
C ALA A 154 -14.53 -3.24 12.47
N ILE A 155 -13.35 -3.84 12.39
CA ILE A 155 -12.54 -4.23 13.54
C ILE A 155 -11.51 -3.12 13.73
N VAL A 156 -11.63 -2.39 14.83
CA VAL A 156 -10.73 -1.29 15.20
C VAL A 156 -9.68 -1.84 16.15
N LEU A 157 -8.43 -1.72 15.77
CA LEU A 157 -7.27 -2.15 16.55
C LEU A 157 -6.71 -0.97 17.32
N LEU A 158 -6.55 -1.15 18.62
CA LEU A 158 -5.87 -0.26 19.54
C LEU A 158 -4.54 -0.92 19.91
N LEU A 159 -3.43 -0.31 19.52
CA LEU A 159 -2.10 -0.77 19.91
C LEU A 159 -1.66 0.04 21.12
N GLU A 160 -1.91 -0.48 22.31
CA GLU A 160 -1.33 0.06 23.52
C GLU A 160 0.13 -0.39 23.63
N SER A 161 1.06 0.53 23.48
CA SER A 161 2.44 0.30 23.88
C SER A 161 2.61 0.79 25.31
N ASP A 162 2.65 -0.12 26.25
CA ASP A 162 3.22 0.19 27.56
C ASP A 162 4.75 0.19 27.40
N PRO A 163 5.43 1.34 27.54
CA PRO A 163 6.87 1.42 27.42
C PRO A 163 7.61 0.51 28.43
N ALA A 164 6.95 0.13 29.51
CA ALA A 164 7.53 -0.73 30.56
C ALA A 164 7.49 -2.23 30.21
N THR A 165 6.60 -2.64 29.30
CA THR A 165 6.44 -4.04 28.89
C THR A 165 6.89 -4.31 27.45
N SER A 166 7.18 -3.27 26.66
CA SER A 166 7.66 -3.41 25.27
C SER A 166 9.15 -3.74 25.22
N GLY A 167 9.52 -4.94 25.61
CA GLY A 167 10.84 -5.46 25.22
C GLY A 167 10.91 -5.60 23.72
N ALA A 168 11.85 -4.96 23.07
CA ALA A 168 12.36 -5.21 21.70
C ALA A 168 11.41 -5.06 20.50
N ILE A 169 10.09 -5.10 20.61
CA ILE A 169 9.17 -5.02 19.45
C ILE A 169 8.55 -3.63 19.35
N SER A 170 8.79 -2.92 18.25
CA SER A 170 8.23 -1.58 18.01
C SER A 170 6.75 -1.66 17.60
N ILE A 171 6.00 -0.55 17.77
CA ILE A 171 4.62 -0.43 17.25
C ILE A 171 4.57 -0.70 15.75
N ALA A 172 5.59 -0.30 15.00
CA ALA A 172 5.69 -0.55 13.57
C ALA A 172 5.81 -2.05 13.26
N ASP A 173 6.55 -2.81 14.07
CA ASP A 173 6.66 -4.26 13.91
C ASP A 173 5.34 -4.97 14.24
N ILE A 174 4.64 -4.54 15.29
CA ILE A 174 3.31 -5.07 15.62
C ILE A 174 2.33 -4.79 14.48
N ARG A 175 2.31 -3.57 13.95
CA ARG A 175 1.48 -3.19 12.79
C ARG A 175 1.79 -4.08 11.59
N ARG A 176 3.07 -4.34 11.33
CA ARG A 176 3.53 -5.22 10.25
C ARG A 176 3.02 -6.66 10.44
N ILE A 177 3.21 -7.25 11.63
CA ILE A 177 2.75 -8.60 11.94
C ILE A 177 1.24 -8.73 11.75
N VAL A 178 0.47 -7.75 12.25
CA VAL A 178 -0.99 -7.72 12.09
C VAL A 178 -1.36 -7.61 10.61
N PHE A 179 -0.70 -6.70 9.90
CA PHE A 179 -0.96 -6.46 8.48
C PHE A 179 -0.66 -7.70 7.62
N ASP A 180 0.48 -8.36 7.84
CA ASP A 180 0.86 -9.59 7.14
C ASP A 180 -0.18 -10.71 7.39
N ARG A 181 -0.66 -10.84 8.62
CA ARG A 181 -1.66 -11.87 8.97
C ARG A 181 -3.05 -11.58 8.43
N LEU A 182 -3.49 -10.33 8.41
CA LEU A 182 -4.79 -9.93 7.85
C LEU A 182 -4.86 -10.13 6.34
N ASN A 183 -3.75 -9.97 5.63
CA ASN A 183 -3.67 -10.12 4.17
C ASN A 183 -3.62 -11.57 3.67
N THR A 184 -3.79 -12.57 4.53
CA THR A 184 -3.77 -13.98 4.13
C THR A 184 -5.02 -14.45 3.39
N GLY A 185 -6.13 -13.69 3.46
CA GLY A 185 -7.46 -14.10 2.95
C GLY A 185 -7.89 -13.50 1.60
N GLY A 186 -7.07 -12.62 0.98
CA GLY A 186 -7.43 -11.92 -0.27
C GLY A 186 -6.28 -11.90 -1.28
N THR A 187 -6.30 -10.96 -2.22
CA THR A 187 -5.14 -10.69 -3.07
C THR A 187 -4.02 -10.15 -2.17
N ARG A 188 -2.98 -10.95 -1.98
CA ARG A 188 -1.85 -10.60 -1.12
C ARG A 188 -1.25 -9.25 -1.52
N LEU A 189 -0.95 -8.42 -0.55
CA LEU A 189 -0.13 -7.24 -0.77
C LEU A 189 1.31 -7.66 -0.98
N ASN A 190 1.97 -7.00 -1.91
CA ASN A 190 3.41 -7.19 -2.07
C ASN A 190 4.20 -6.44 -0.97
N PRO A 191 5.49 -6.75 -0.78
CA PRO A 191 6.30 -6.14 0.28
C PRO A 191 6.35 -4.61 0.23
N GLN A 192 6.26 -3.99 -0.94
CA GLN A 192 6.29 -2.53 -1.03
C GLN A 192 4.94 -1.91 -0.65
N GLU A 193 3.83 -2.53 -1.05
CA GLU A 193 2.50 -2.10 -0.60
C GLU A 193 2.38 -2.17 0.93
N ILE A 194 2.95 -3.22 1.54
CA ILE A 194 3.02 -3.37 3.00
C ILE A 194 3.84 -2.24 3.62
N ARG A 195 5.05 -1.93 3.09
CA ARG A 195 5.87 -0.82 3.59
C ARG A 195 5.13 0.51 3.54
N ASN A 196 4.49 0.78 2.43
CA ASN A 196 3.73 2.02 2.26
C ASN A 196 2.59 2.16 3.29
N ALA A 197 1.96 1.05 3.67
CA ALA A 197 0.91 1.04 4.68
C ALA A 197 1.44 1.20 6.12
N ILE A 198 2.61 0.61 6.41
CA ILE A 198 3.19 0.58 7.77
C ILE A 198 3.95 1.86 8.10
N TYR A 199 4.66 2.43 7.12
CA TYR A 199 5.52 3.61 7.28
C TYR A 199 4.90 4.83 6.59
N PRO A 200 3.80 5.38 7.12
CA PRO A 200 3.22 6.60 6.57
C PRO A 200 4.12 7.80 6.85
N GLY A 201 3.95 8.87 6.09
CA GLY A 201 4.64 10.14 6.32
C GLY A 201 5.16 10.78 5.05
N HIS A 202 5.85 11.91 5.22
CA HIS A 202 6.31 12.73 4.11
C HIS A 202 7.33 12.02 3.21
N PHE A 203 8.17 11.14 3.77
CA PHE A 203 9.11 10.37 2.97
C PHE A 203 8.40 9.39 2.04
N ASN A 204 7.39 8.66 2.55
CA ASN A 204 6.62 7.75 1.71
C ASN A 204 5.90 8.49 0.58
N GLN A 205 5.38 9.68 0.86
CA GLN A 205 4.80 10.56 -0.15
C GLN A 205 5.85 10.97 -1.20
N ALA A 206 7.03 11.36 -0.77
CA ALA A 206 8.13 11.70 -1.66
C ALA A 206 8.50 10.54 -2.61
N LEU A 207 8.54 9.27 -2.13
CA LEU A 207 8.78 8.10 -2.99
C LEU A 207 7.75 7.99 -4.12
N VAL A 208 6.46 8.20 -3.82
CA VAL A 208 5.38 8.17 -4.81
C VAL A 208 5.52 9.34 -5.80
N GLU A 209 5.89 10.51 -5.33
CA GLU A 209 6.11 11.68 -6.20
C GLU A 209 7.32 11.47 -7.11
N ILE A 210 8.44 10.97 -6.58
CA ILE A 210 9.64 10.66 -7.37
C ILE A 210 9.33 9.62 -8.46
N SER A 211 8.45 8.65 -8.19
CA SER A 211 8.07 7.64 -9.19
C SER A 211 7.35 8.23 -10.42
N ARG A 212 6.90 9.49 -10.33
CA ARG A 212 6.29 10.25 -11.44
C ARG A 212 7.30 11.13 -12.19
N PHE A 213 8.54 11.21 -11.70
CA PHE A 213 9.60 12.03 -12.30
C PHE A 213 9.90 11.59 -13.73
N ARG A 214 9.84 12.50 -14.69
CA ARG A 214 9.88 12.18 -16.11
C ARG A 214 11.11 11.37 -16.53
N PRO A 215 12.35 11.76 -16.18
CA PRO A 215 13.54 10.94 -16.50
C PRO A 215 13.48 9.52 -15.95
N PHE A 216 12.91 9.34 -14.73
CA PHE A 216 12.74 8.04 -14.14
C PHE A 216 11.73 7.18 -14.90
N THR A 217 10.57 7.75 -15.23
CA THR A 217 9.53 7.02 -15.98
C THR A 217 9.99 6.65 -17.37
N ASP A 218 10.75 7.50 -18.05
CA ASP A 218 11.28 7.27 -19.39
C ASP A 218 12.31 6.13 -19.38
N VAL A 219 13.22 6.09 -18.38
CA VAL A 219 14.22 5.02 -18.23
C VAL A 219 13.57 3.65 -18.01
N PHE A 220 12.54 3.59 -17.16
CA PHE A 220 11.89 2.32 -16.79
C PHE A 220 10.64 2.00 -17.61
N GLU A 221 10.40 2.75 -18.70
CA GLU A 221 9.26 2.55 -19.63
C GLU A 221 7.90 2.53 -18.91
N ILE A 222 7.77 3.34 -17.85
CA ILE A 222 6.52 3.56 -17.15
C ILE A 222 5.76 4.66 -17.89
N PRO A 223 4.47 4.49 -18.23
CA PRO A 223 3.70 5.54 -18.88
C PRO A 223 3.75 6.85 -18.09
N ALA A 224 4.21 7.92 -18.73
CA ALA A 224 4.45 9.18 -18.09
C ALA A 224 3.18 9.77 -17.46
N TYR A 225 3.37 10.55 -16.39
CA TYR A 225 2.30 11.34 -15.78
C TYR A 225 2.04 12.58 -16.64
N THR A 226 0.86 12.63 -17.24
CA THR A 226 0.45 13.74 -18.12
C THR A 226 -0.87 14.38 -17.67
N GLU A 227 -1.52 13.79 -16.69
CA GLU A 227 -2.81 14.25 -16.17
C GLU A 227 -2.66 15.52 -15.35
N THR A 228 -3.65 16.40 -15.45
CA THR A 228 -3.73 17.63 -14.65
C THR A 228 -4.31 17.39 -13.27
N ASP A 229 -5.19 16.37 -13.15
CA ASP A 229 -5.76 15.94 -11.88
C ASP A 229 -4.95 14.77 -11.32
N PRO A 230 -4.38 14.89 -10.12
CA PRO A 230 -3.67 13.80 -9.45
C PRO A 230 -4.49 12.51 -9.27
N SER A 231 -5.81 12.60 -9.20
CA SER A 231 -6.69 11.43 -9.08
C SER A 231 -6.71 10.57 -10.34
N GLU A 232 -6.59 11.17 -11.52
CA GLU A 232 -6.57 10.49 -12.82
C GLU A 232 -5.30 9.66 -13.02
N TYR A 233 -4.23 9.98 -12.31
CA TYR A 233 -2.97 9.23 -12.35
C TYR A 233 -3.18 7.73 -12.10
N TYR A 234 -4.04 7.39 -11.18
CA TYR A 234 -4.30 6.01 -10.79
C TYR A 234 -5.30 5.29 -11.73
N GLU A 235 -6.01 6.02 -12.57
CA GLU A 235 -7.04 5.49 -13.45
C GLU A 235 -6.53 5.15 -14.85
N ASN A 236 -5.29 5.53 -15.17
CA ASN A 236 -4.70 5.29 -16.47
C ASN A 236 -4.46 3.79 -16.72
N GLU A 237 -5.20 3.22 -17.66
CA GLU A 237 -5.15 1.78 -17.97
C GLU A 237 -3.77 1.31 -18.44
N HIS A 238 -3.00 2.14 -19.15
CA HIS A 238 -1.67 1.76 -19.62
C HIS A 238 -0.70 1.62 -18.45
N ARG A 239 -0.79 2.51 -17.44
CA ARG A 239 0.00 2.38 -16.22
C ARG A 239 -0.42 1.16 -15.42
N GLN A 240 -1.71 0.87 -15.28
CA GLN A 240 -2.21 -0.31 -14.58
C GLN A 240 -1.73 -1.63 -15.21
N LYS A 241 -1.46 -1.65 -16.51
CA LYS A 241 -0.87 -2.80 -17.22
C LYS A 241 0.67 -2.86 -17.10
N ASN A 242 1.32 -1.79 -16.67
CA ASN A 242 2.76 -1.77 -16.43
C ASN A 242 3.08 -2.44 -15.09
N THR A 243 3.90 -3.48 -15.10
CA THR A 243 4.18 -4.30 -13.91
C THR A 243 4.89 -3.50 -12.81
N LEU A 244 5.86 -2.63 -13.15
CA LEU A 244 6.57 -1.81 -12.16
C LEU A 244 5.60 -0.88 -11.43
N TYR A 245 4.72 -0.24 -12.20
CA TYR A 245 3.69 0.63 -11.63
C TYR A 245 2.66 -0.14 -10.80
N ALA A 246 2.08 -1.20 -11.37
CA ALA A 246 0.99 -1.95 -10.75
C ALA A 246 1.39 -2.59 -9.41
N THR A 247 2.65 -3.02 -9.29
CA THR A 247 3.19 -3.65 -8.07
C THR A 247 3.93 -2.66 -7.16
N MET A 248 3.96 -1.36 -7.48
CA MET A 248 4.77 -0.36 -6.76
C MET A 248 6.27 -0.68 -6.72
N ALA A 249 6.75 -1.51 -7.65
CA ALA A 249 8.17 -1.83 -7.77
C ALA A 249 9.02 -0.61 -8.18
N ASP A 250 8.41 0.37 -8.85
CA ASP A 250 9.00 1.68 -9.12
C ASP A 250 9.36 2.43 -7.82
N CYS A 251 8.46 2.51 -6.86
CA CYS A 251 8.74 3.07 -5.53
C CYS A 251 9.81 2.27 -4.80
N GLN A 252 9.81 0.93 -4.94
CA GLN A 252 10.84 0.09 -4.35
C GLN A 252 12.22 0.33 -4.96
N LEU A 253 12.32 0.56 -6.27
CA LEU A 253 13.57 0.92 -6.93
C LEU A 253 14.15 2.23 -6.37
N ILE A 254 13.29 3.24 -6.21
CA ILE A 254 13.68 4.51 -5.60
C ILE A 254 14.12 4.30 -4.14
N LEU A 255 13.37 3.52 -3.38
CA LEU A 255 13.71 3.22 -1.99
C LEU A 255 15.06 2.50 -1.86
N ARG A 256 15.44 1.64 -2.82
CA ARG A 256 16.77 1.02 -2.85
C ARG A 256 17.90 2.05 -2.91
N TYR A 257 17.73 3.12 -3.68
CA TYR A 257 18.72 4.21 -3.71
C TYR A 257 18.93 4.78 -2.31
N PHE A 258 17.87 5.13 -1.59
CA PHE A 258 17.99 5.66 -0.24
C PHE A 258 18.53 4.65 0.76
N ALA A 259 18.14 3.38 0.65
CA ALA A 259 18.60 2.32 1.52
C ALA A 259 20.10 2.02 1.37
N LEU A 260 20.64 2.15 0.15
CA LEU A 260 22.06 1.88 -0.16
C LEU A 260 22.93 3.12 -0.06
N ARG A 261 22.36 4.33 -0.12
CA ARG A 261 23.09 5.58 0.10
C ARG A 261 23.66 5.67 1.52
N ASP A 262 22.90 5.21 2.49
CA ASP A 262 23.25 5.31 3.90
C ASP A 262 24.13 4.11 4.29
N GLN A 263 25.42 4.30 4.40
CA GLN A 263 26.39 3.21 4.65
C GLN A 263 26.07 2.39 5.91
N GLU A 264 25.59 3.04 6.98
CA GLU A 264 25.19 2.37 8.22
C GLU A 264 23.98 1.44 8.04
N ASN A 265 23.22 1.64 6.97
CA ASN A 265 22.07 0.81 6.64
C ASN A 265 22.46 -0.46 5.88
N ILE A 266 23.68 -0.56 5.34
CA ILE A 266 24.13 -1.69 4.51
C ILE A 266 24.50 -2.88 5.41
N ARG A 267 23.47 -3.59 5.88
CA ARG A 267 23.60 -4.81 6.70
C ARG A 267 22.34 -5.65 6.63
N GLY A 268 22.49 -6.97 6.66
CA GLY A 268 21.38 -7.91 6.56
C GLY A 268 20.85 -8.07 5.15
N SER A 269 19.60 -8.47 5.02
CA SER A 269 18.94 -8.66 3.72
C SER A 269 18.52 -7.33 3.08
N MET A 270 18.30 -7.33 1.76
CA MET A 270 17.71 -6.16 1.07
C MET A 270 16.39 -5.75 1.69
N ARG A 271 15.56 -6.72 2.09
CA ARG A 271 14.29 -6.47 2.76
C ARG A 271 14.50 -5.65 4.04
N SER A 272 15.41 -6.08 4.92
CA SER A 272 15.69 -5.38 6.17
C SER A 272 16.30 -4.00 5.97
N MET A 273 17.12 -3.82 4.91
CA MET A 273 17.65 -2.50 4.55
C MET A 273 16.54 -1.53 4.12
N LEU A 274 15.60 -1.99 3.29
CA LEU A 274 14.46 -1.19 2.84
C LEU A 274 13.54 -0.83 4.00
N ASP A 275 13.26 -1.78 4.89
CA ASP A 275 12.41 -1.54 6.07
C ASP A 275 13.05 -0.51 7.00
N ARG A 276 14.37 -0.62 7.29
CA ARG A 276 15.10 0.39 8.09
C ARG A 276 15.13 1.77 7.42
N ALA A 277 15.32 1.82 6.10
CA ALA A 277 15.32 3.10 5.38
C ALA A 277 13.99 3.83 5.53
N MET A 278 12.86 3.11 5.52
CA MET A 278 11.53 3.67 5.79
C MET A 278 11.37 4.05 7.26
N GLN A 279 11.78 3.18 8.18
CA GLN A 279 11.66 3.39 9.62
C GLN A 279 12.44 4.63 10.08
N ASN A 280 13.68 4.80 9.62
CA ASN A 280 14.50 5.95 9.96
C ASN A 280 13.92 7.28 9.46
N ARG A 281 13.04 7.23 8.46
CA ARG A 281 12.44 8.42 7.83
C ARG A 281 10.95 8.60 8.11
N ILE A 282 10.37 7.81 9.01
CA ILE A 282 8.92 7.87 9.28
C ILE A 282 8.49 9.25 9.81
N ASN A 283 9.35 9.91 10.57
CA ASN A 283 9.04 11.17 11.23
C ASN A 283 9.81 12.38 10.66
N ILE A 284 10.41 12.26 9.46
CA ILE A 284 11.07 13.42 8.86
C ILE A 284 10.04 14.50 8.50
N SER A 285 10.49 15.75 8.52
CA SER A 285 9.65 16.89 8.15
C SER A 285 9.29 16.85 6.65
N ALA A 286 8.27 17.62 6.27
CA ALA A 286 7.92 17.81 4.86
C ALA A 286 9.07 18.47 4.08
N GLU A 287 9.81 19.37 4.74
CA GLU A 287 10.96 20.07 4.16
C GLU A 287 12.12 19.11 3.90
N ASP A 288 12.47 18.25 4.86
CA ASP A 288 13.52 17.25 4.69
C ASP A 288 13.16 16.23 3.62
N ALA A 289 11.89 15.78 3.57
CA ALA A 289 11.42 14.88 2.52
C ALA A 289 11.50 15.51 1.12
N ALA A 290 11.17 16.80 1.01
CA ALA A 290 11.31 17.53 -0.23
C ALA A 290 12.79 17.70 -0.64
N ALA A 291 13.69 17.91 0.31
CA ALA A 291 15.12 17.99 0.06
C ALA A 291 15.68 16.65 -0.44
N GLU A 292 15.30 15.51 0.17
CA GLU A 292 15.68 14.18 -0.28
C GLU A 292 15.16 13.88 -1.70
N LYS A 293 13.91 14.26 -1.98
CA LYS A 293 13.33 14.17 -3.32
C LYS A 293 14.15 14.94 -4.33
N GLN A 294 14.45 16.21 -4.05
CA GLN A 294 15.22 17.08 -4.95
C GLN A 294 16.63 16.52 -5.19
N GLU A 295 17.27 15.98 -4.17
CA GLU A 295 18.58 15.34 -4.30
C GLU A 295 18.53 14.15 -5.26
N PHE A 296 17.55 13.26 -5.09
CA PHE A 296 17.35 12.12 -5.98
C PHE A 296 17.13 12.57 -7.43
N GLU A 297 16.20 13.48 -7.64
CA GLU A 297 15.85 13.97 -8.99
C GLU A 297 17.05 14.63 -9.68
N THR A 298 17.83 15.41 -8.95
CA THR A 298 19.04 16.05 -9.48
C THR A 298 20.09 15.02 -9.90
N ARG A 299 20.36 14.03 -9.04
CA ARG A 299 21.34 12.97 -9.34
C ARG A 299 20.88 12.08 -10.48
N PHE A 300 19.61 11.73 -10.50
CA PHE A 300 19.03 10.90 -11.54
C PHE A 300 19.01 11.61 -12.90
N ALA A 301 18.68 12.90 -12.93
CA ALA A 301 18.72 13.70 -14.14
C ALA A 301 20.16 13.79 -14.71
N LEU A 302 21.17 13.91 -13.86
CA LEU A 302 22.58 13.89 -14.28
C LEU A 302 22.94 12.54 -14.90
N LEU A 303 22.57 11.43 -14.26
CA LEU A 303 22.79 10.09 -14.81
C LEU A 303 22.07 9.91 -16.17
N PHE A 304 20.84 10.37 -16.26
CA PHE A 304 20.05 10.31 -17.49
C PHE A 304 20.75 11.03 -18.64
N GLN A 305 21.31 12.21 -18.39
CA GLN A 305 22.06 12.99 -19.39
C GLN A 305 23.40 12.35 -19.75
N LEU A 306 24.16 11.84 -18.76
CA LEU A 306 25.49 11.26 -18.96
C LEU A 306 25.47 9.96 -19.78
N PHE A 307 24.37 9.22 -19.74
CA PHE A 307 24.21 7.94 -20.42
C PHE A 307 23.22 7.97 -21.58
N ASP A 308 23.08 9.11 -22.25
CA ASP A 308 22.20 9.31 -23.42
C ASP A 308 20.77 8.76 -23.17
N GLU A 309 20.18 9.14 -22.03
CA GLU A 309 18.84 8.71 -21.61
C GLU A 309 18.69 7.19 -21.32
N ARG A 310 19.81 6.46 -21.21
CA ARG A 310 19.82 5.00 -21.01
C ARG A 310 20.75 4.53 -19.89
N PRO A 311 20.68 5.11 -18.69
CA PRO A 311 21.67 4.89 -17.63
C PRO A 311 21.78 3.44 -17.13
N PHE A 312 20.77 2.60 -17.38
CA PHE A 312 20.75 1.20 -16.90
C PHE A 312 20.63 0.19 -18.04
N ARG A 313 20.92 0.58 -19.28
CA ARG A 313 20.96 -0.31 -20.44
C ARG A 313 22.40 -0.67 -20.78
N LEU A 314 22.61 -1.94 -21.13
CA LEU A 314 23.88 -2.36 -21.73
C LEU A 314 24.05 -1.72 -23.11
N PRO A 315 25.29 -1.41 -23.53
CA PRO A 315 25.56 -1.02 -24.90
C PRO A 315 25.00 -2.05 -25.90
N PRO A 316 24.49 -1.61 -27.06
CA PRO A 316 23.83 -2.49 -28.00
C PRO A 316 24.71 -3.64 -28.52
N ASP A 317 26.03 -3.51 -28.47
CA ASP A 317 26.99 -4.45 -29.04
C ASP A 317 27.57 -5.47 -28.02
N GLU A 318 27.21 -5.38 -26.75
CA GLU A 318 27.63 -6.36 -25.75
C GLU A 318 26.47 -7.34 -25.45
N PRO A 319 26.60 -8.64 -25.84
CA PRO A 319 25.63 -9.65 -25.40
C PRO A 319 25.78 -9.86 -23.89
N GLY A 320 24.95 -9.19 -23.12
CA GLY A 320 24.88 -9.39 -21.68
C GLY A 320 24.31 -10.76 -21.33
N PRO A 321 24.60 -11.29 -20.14
CA PRO A 321 24.06 -12.57 -19.66
C PRO A 321 22.53 -12.56 -19.46
N PHE A 322 21.89 -11.43 -19.69
CA PHE A 322 20.45 -11.24 -19.54
C PHE A 322 19.82 -10.91 -20.88
N SER A 323 18.74 -11.61 -21.24
CA SER A 323 17.99 -11.45 -22.51
C SER A 323 17.21 -10.13 -22.61
N SER A 324 17.35 -9.21 -21.69
CA SER A 324 16.80 -7.86 -21.72
C SER A 324 17.91 -6.83 -21.63
N ASN A 325 17.84 -5.79 -22.43
CA ASN A 325 18.80 -4.69 -22.46
C ASN A 325 18.86 -3.84 -21.16
N TYR A 326 18.38 -4.38 -20.05
CA TYR A 326 18.37 -3.70 -18.76
C TYR A 326 19.26 -4.41 -17.74
N TRP A 327 20.03 -3.63 -17.04
CA TRP A 327 20.87 -4.06 -15.92
C TRP A 327 20.06 -4.37 -14.64
N VAL A 328 18.75 -4.15 -14.67
CA VAL A 328 17.86 -4.45 -13.54
C VAL A 328 17.35 -5.87 -13.69
N PRO A 329 17.48 -6.75 -12.68
CA PRO A 329 16.87 -8.07 -12.71
C PRO A 329 15.35 -7.89 -12.95
N ARG A 330 14.82 -8.60 -13.94
CA ARG A 330 13.36 -8.68 -14.09
C ARG A 330 12.80 -9.17 -12.76
N ALA A 331 11.87 -8.42 -12.19
CA ALA A 331 11.04 -8.97 -11.15
C ALA A 331 10.42 -10.24 -11.74
N SER A 332 10.77 -11.40 -11.19
CA SER A 332 10.21 -12.68 -11.59
C SER A 332 8.70 -12.61 -11.43
N SER A 333 8.03 -12.92 -12.53
CA SER A 333 6.58 -13.12 -12.61
C SER A 333 6.09 -14.17 -11.65
#